data_3e3a5db7a712144e001ff4074cee167a
#
_entry.id   3e3a5db7a712144e001ff4074cee167a
#
_cell.length_a   1.000
_cell.length_b   1.000
_cell.length_c   1.000
_cell.angle_alpha   90.00
_cell.angle_beta   90.00
_cell.angle_gamma   90.00
#
_symmetry.space_group_name_H-M   'P 1'
#
loop_
_entity.id
_entity.type
_entity.pdbx_description
1 polymer ?
#
loop_
_entity_poly.entity_id
_entity_poly.type
_entity_poly.pdbx_seq_one_letter_code
_entity_poly.pdbx_strand_id
1 'polypeptide(L)'
;MMKFAHMADCHIGSWRDPKLKDVSTIAFQKAIDKCIEEAVDFILISGDLFNTSLPRIDNLKTVVTSLKQLKDKDIPAYIIAGSHDYSPSGKTMLDVLEQAGLLINVVKGQEVDGKLKLNFTVDKKTGAKITGMLGKRYSLEKEYYEKLVLENLEQEQGYKIFMLHSGIDELKPEDQQNIITQPISLLPKNFNYYAAGHVHIVKETKIDGYGLIVYPGPLFPNSFSELEKLGTGGFYIVEDDKPTWHSIQVYNVHKIIMDCSQKNTEQVY
;
A
#
# COMPACT_ATOMS: atom_id res chain seq x y z
N MET A 1 13.33 -16.65 -11.77
CA MET A 1 13.18 -16.34 -10.35
C MET A 1 12.65 -14.92 -10.29
N MET A 2 11.51 -14.67 -9.66
CA MET A 2 10.87 -13.36 -9.60
C MET A 2 11.01 -12.78 -8.20
N LYS A 3 11.45 -11.52 -8.09
CA LYS A 3 11.65 -10.81 -6.85
C LYS A 3 10.99 -9.44 -6.91
N PHE A 4 10.05 -9.13 -6.04
CA PHE A 4 9.36 -7.85 -6.04
C PHE A 4 9.18 -7.29 -4.63
N ALA A 5 9.03 -5.98 -4.53
CA ALA A 5 8.69 -5.31 -3.28
C ALA A 5 7.20 -5.00 -3.21
N HIS A 6 6.62 -5.07 -2.00
CA HIS A 6 5.25 -4.66 -1.73
C HIS A 6 5.21 -3.73 -0.53
N MET A 7 4.82 -2.49 -0.78
CA MET A 7 4.59 -1.44 0.22
C MET A 7 3.19 -0.87 0.08
N ALA A 8 2.65 -0.32 1.16
CA ALA A 8 1.37 0.38 1.21
C ALA A 8 1.43 1.49 2.26
N ASP A 9 0.42 2.33 2.28
CA ASP A 9 0.19 3.27 3.37
C ASP A 9 1.44 4.10 3.70
N CYS A 10 2.10 4.63 2.65
CA CYS A 10 3.31 5.44 2.79
C CYS A 10 3.00 6.80 3.42
N HIS A 11 1.79 7.33 3.20
CA HIS A 11 1.25 8.57 3.75
C HIS A 11 2.27 9.71 3.78
N ILE A 12 2.96 9.93 2.67
CA ILE A 12 3.98 10.96 2.58
C ILE A 12 3.38 12.32 2.89
N GLY A 13 3.90 12.96 3.95
CA GLY A 13 3.41 14.24 4.45
C GLY A 13 2.35 14.15 5.57
N SER A 14 2.19 13.00 6.23
CA SER A 14 1.23 12.80 7.34
C SER A 14 1.61 13.60 8.60
N TRP A 15 2.88 13.70 8.93
CA TRP A 15 3.35 14.36 10.14
C TRP A 15 3.38 15.88 10.02
N ARG A 16 2.77 16.57 11.01
CA ARG A 16 2.71 18.05 11.07
C ARG A 16 3.74 18.67 12.00
N ASP A 17 4.25 17.87 12.96
CA ASP A 17 5.31 18.33 13.86
C ASP A 17 6.56 18.71 13.05
N PRO A 18 7.16 19.91 13.27
CA PRO A 18 8.33 20.37 12.52
C PRO A 18 9.52 19.42 12.59
N LYS A 19 9.69 18.66 13.69
CA LYS A 19 10.77 17.69 13.87
C LYS A 19 10.50 16.36 13.16
N LEU A 20 9.23 16.03 12.92
CA LEU A 20 8.79 14.75 12.37
C LEU A 20 8.24 14.87 10.93
N LYS A 21 8.09 16.07 10.41
CA LYS A 21 7.44 16.32 9.10
C LYS A 21 8.03 15.54 7.93
N ASP A 22 9.30 15.16 8.01
CA ASP A 22 10.04 14.50 6.93
C ASP A 22 10.19 12.99 7.14
N VAL A 23 9.67 12.41 8.25
CA VAL A 23 9.89 11.00 8.59
C VAL A 23 9.31 10.04 7.55
N SER A 24 8.09 10.30 7.04
CA SER A 24 7.47 9.46 6.00
C SER A 24 8.22 9.55 4.68
N THR A 25 8.76 10.72 4.36
CA THR A 25 9.59 10.95 3.17
C THR A 25 10.92 10.21 3.26
N ILE A 26 11.58 10.29 4.43
CA ILE A 26 12.83 9.56 4.70
C ILE A 26 12.60 8.05 4.67
N ALA A 27 11.48 7.57 5.24
CA ALA A 27 11.12 6.16 5.20
C ALA A 27 10.93 5.67 3.75
N PHE A 28 10.25 6.45 2.93
CA PHE A 28 10.05 6.12 1.51
C PHE A 28 11.39 6.05 0.76
N GLN A 29 12.29 7.03 0.94
CA GLN A 29 13.62 7.00 0.33
C GLN A 29 14.39 5.73 0.73
N LYS A 30 14.43 5.40 2.03
CA LYS A 30 15.11 4.19 2.53
C LYS A 30 14.52 2.91 1.94
N ALA A 31 13.19 2.84 1.78
CA ALA A 31 12.55 1.69 1.14
C ALA A 31 12.94 1.56 -0.33
N ILE A 32 12.97 2.67 -1.08
CA ILE A 32 13.41 2.68 -2.47
C ILE A 32 14.88 2.29 -2.62
N ASP A 33 15.75 2.85 -1.78
CA ASP A 33 17.18 2.50 -1.76
C ASP A 33 17.36 0.99 -1.49
N LYS A 34 16.59 0.42 -0.53
CA LYS A 34 16.63 -1.00 -0.25
C LYS A 34 16.12 -1.85 -1.42
N CYS A 35 15.07 -1.42 -2.11
CA CYS A 35 14.58 -2.11 -3.31
C CYS A 35 15.64 -2.14 -4.43
N ILE A 36 16.39 -1.04 -4.61
CA ILE A 36 17.48 -0.96 -5.58
C ILE A 36 18.64 -1.87 -5.17
N GLU A 37 19.04 -1.84 -3.89
CA GLU A 37 20.09 -2.72 -3.34
C GLU A 37 19.77 -4.19 -3.55
N GLU A 38 18.52 -4.59 -3.28
CA GLU A 38 18.02 -5.95 -3.44
C GLU A 38 17.76 -6.35 -4.90
N ALA A 39 17.92 -5.41 -5.84
CA ALA A 39 17.69 -5.61 -7.28
C ALA A 39 16.32 -6.24 -7.57
N VAL A 40 15.25 -5.73 -6.95
CA VAL A 40 13.90 -6.22 -7.21
C VAL A 40 13.50 -6.02 -8.67
N ASP A 41 12.65 -6.89 -9.20
CA ASP A 41 12.18 -6.80 -10.57
C ASP A 41 11.19 -5.66 -10.76
N PHE A 42 10.34 -5.42 -9.76
CA PHE A 42 9.35 -4.33 -9.72
C PHE A 42 8.90 -4.03 -8.29
N ILE A 43 8.14 -2.93 -8.12
CA ILE A 43 7.55 -2.52 -6.85
C ILE A 43 6.03 -2.44 -6.99
N LEU A 44 5.31 -2.88 -5.95
CA LEU A 44 3.88 -2.68 -5.77
C LEU A 44 3.66 -1.65 -4.67
N ILE A 45 2.82 -0.63 -4.96
CA ILE A 45 2.38 0.37 -3.98
C ILE A 45 0.86 0.27 -3.85
N SER A 46 0.42 -0.40 -2.79
CA SER A 46 -1.00 -0.74 -2.61
C SER A 46 -1.79 0.37 -1.92
N GLY A 47 -1.76 1.57 -2.52
CA GLY A 47 -2.52 2.74 -2.09
C GLY A 47 -1.85 3.61 -1.04
N ASP A 48 -2.40 4.81 -0.86
CA ASP A 48 -2.01 5.83 0.10
C ASP A 48 -0.51 6.18 0.04
N LEU A 49 -0.04 6.45 -1.20
CA LEU A 49 1.32 6.98 -1.40
C LEU A 49 1.46 8.33 -0.72
N PHE A 50 0.50 9.23 -0.91
CA PHE A 50 0.46 10.52 -0.25
C PHE A 50 -0.61 10.57 0.84
N ASN A 51 -0.39 11.41 1.84
CA ASN A 51 -1.39 11.65 2.89
C ASN A 51 -2.59 12.50 2.42
N THR A 52 -2.47 13.12 1.25
CA THR A 52 -3.54 13.91 0.61
C THR A 52 -3.38 13.84 -0.91
N SER A 53 -4.49 13.95 -1.64
CA SER A 53 -4.50 13.96 -3.12
C SER A 53 -3.69 15.09 -3.75
N LEU A 54 -3.42 16.17 -3.00
CA LEU A 54 -2.57 17.30 -3.38
C LEU A 54 -1.46 17.46 -2.33
N PRO A 55 -0.36 16.73 -2.44
CA PRO A 55 0.77 16.80 -1.50
C PRO A 55 1.52 18.13 -1.61
N ARG A 56 2.28 18.47 -0.56
CA ARG A 56 3.22 19.61 -0.62
C ARG A 56 4.27 19.36 -1.71
N ILE A 57 4.69 20.44 -2.35
CA ILE A 57 5.66 20.37 -3.47
C ILE A 57 6.98 19.72 -3.04
N ASP A 58 7.45 19.95 -1.82
CA ASP A 58 8.69 19.34 -1.31
C ASP A 58 8.56 17.81 -1.24
N ASN A 59 7.42 17.31 -0.74
CA ASN A 59 7.13 15.87 -0.66
C ASN A 59 7.06 15.26 -2.07
N LEU A 60 6.36 15.94 -2.98
CA LEU A 60 6.25 15.51 -4.38
C LEU A 60 7.63 15.44 -5.03
N LYS A 61 8.48 16.46 -4.84
CA LYS A 61 9.85 16.50 -5.38
C LYS A 61 10.65 15.27 -4.93
N THR A 62 10.57 14.91 -3.65
CA THR A 62 11.27 13.73 -3.14
C THR A 62 10.75 12.44 -3.76
N VAL A 63 9.42 12.27 -3.86
CA VAL A 63 8.82 11.11 -4.52
C VAL A 63 9.25 11.00 -5.96
N VAL A 64 9.21 12.12 -6.72
CA VAL A 64 9.68 12.16 -8.11
C VAL A 64 11.14 11.72 -8.23
N THR A 65 12.00 12.22 -7.33
CA THR A 65 13.42 11.85 -7.31
C THR A 65 13.60 10.34 -7.06
N SER A 66 12.91 9.78 -6.07
CA SER A 66 13.01 8.36 -5.72
C SER A 66 12.46 7.44 -6.84
N LEU A 67 11.31 7.80 -7.42
CA LEU A 67 10.74 7.04 -8.54
C LEU A 67 11.61 7.13 -9.80
N LYS A 68 12.28 8.29 -10.01
CA LYS A 68 13.25 8.42 -11.10
C LYS A 68 14.46 7.50 -10.90
N GLN A 69 14.97 7.34 -9.67
CA GLN A 69 16.04 6.39 -9.37
C GLN A 69 15.66 4.95 -9.75
N LEU A 70 14.40 4.53 -9.45
CA LEU A 70 13.88 3.23 -9.88
C LEU A 70 13.84 3.10 -11.40
N LYS A 71 13.30 4.12 -12.09
CA LYS A 71 13.23 4.15 -13.55
C LYS A 71 14.61 4.06 -14.20
N ASP A 72 15.62 4.76 -13.66
CA ASP A 72 17.00 4.72 -14.14
C ASP A 72 17.67 3.34 -13.91
N LYS A 73 17.07 2.47 -13.10
CA LYS A 73 17.46 1.08 -12.83
C LYS A 73 16.55 0.04 -13.50
N ASP A 74 15.64 0.48 -14.39
CA ASP A 74 14.64 -0.38 -15.03
C ASP A 74 13.78 -1.17 -14.05
N ILE A 75 13.46 -0.58 -12.87
CA ILE A 75 12.56 -1.13 -11.87
C ILE A 75 11.21 -0.39 -11.95
N PRO A 76 10.18 -0.97 -12.57
CA PRO A 76 8.87 -0.34 -12.66
C PRO A 76 8.16 -0.31 -11.29
N ALA A 77 7.40 0.77 -11.05
CA ALA A 77 6.54 0.90 -9.88
C ALA A 77 5.07 0.82 -10.32
N TYR A 78 4.36 -0.21 -9.87
CA TYR A 78 2.94 -0.42 -10.08
C TYR A 78 2.16 0.09 -8.87
N ILE A 79 1.07 0.83 -9.12
CA ILE A 79 0.31 1.49 -8.05
C ILE A 79 -1.19 1.35 -8.26
N ILE A 80 -1.92 1.36 -7.17
CA ILE A 80 -3.32 1.71 -7.09
C ILE A 80 -3.49 2.94 -6.21
N ALA A 81 -4.51 3.75 -6.43
CA ALA A 81 -4.84 4.85 -5.53
C ALA A 81 -5.46 4.30 -4.23
N GLY A 82 -5.06 4.84 -3.10
CA GLY A 82 -5.71 4.62 -1.81
C GLY A 82 -6.73 5.70 -1.49
N SER A 83 -7.29 5.66 -0.29
CA SER A 83 -8.34 6.57 0.15
C SER A 83 -7.88 8.02 0.31
N HIS A 84 -6.61 8.24 0.61
CA HIS A 84 -5.97 9.56 0.74
C HIS A 84 -5.48 10.12 -0.60
N ASP A 85 -5.10 9.26 -1.54
CA ASP A 85 -4.74 9.67 -2.90
C ASP A 85 -5.98 10.06 -3.72
N TYR A 86 -7.15 9.52 -3.37
CA TYR A 86 -8.39 9.72 -4.11
C TYR A 86 -8.84 11.20 -4.07
N SER A 87 -9.29 11.70 -5.22
CA SER A 87 -9.91 13.01 -5.37
C SER A 87 -11.27 12.88 -6.04
N PRO A 88 -12.34 13.49 -5.51
CA PRO A 88 -13.65 13.50 -6.16
C PRO A 88 -13.65 14.15 -7.56
N SER A 89 -12.68 15.01 -7.85
CA SER A 89 -12.50 15.61 -9.17
C SER A 89 -11.92 14.64 -10.22
N GLY A 90 -11.52 13.44 -9.81
CA GLY A 90 -10.84 12.46 -10.66
C GLY A 90 -9.40 12.85 -11.06
N LYS A 91 -8.88 13.97 -10.55
CA LYS A 91 -7.52 14.44 -10.83
C LYS A 91 -6.67 14.28 -9.60
N THR A 92 -5.60 13.51 -9.69
CA THR A 92 -4.72 13.19 -8.58
C THR A 92 -3.26 13.45 -8.96
N MET A 93 -2.39 13.53 -7.96
CA MET A 93 -0.96 13.63 -8.23
C MET A 93 -0.41 12.32 -8.82
N LEU A 94 -1.09 11.19 -8.58
CA LEU A 94 -0.72 9.91 -9.20
C LEU A 94 -0.85 9.96 -10.72
N ASP A 95 -1.87 10.65 -11.25
CA ASP A 95 -2.02 10.83 -12.70
C ASP A 95 -0.86 11.61 -13.31
N VAL A 96 -0.37 12.63 -12.59
CA VAL A 96 0.81 13.41 -13.03
C VAL A 96 2.06 12.55 -13.06
N LEU A 97 2.27 11.71 -12.03
CA LEU A 97 3.41 10.80 -11.95
C LEU A 97 3.32 9.70 -13.04
N GLU A 98 2.13 9.19 -13.34
CA GLU A 98 1.92 8.23 -14.43
C GLU A 98 2.22 8.87 -15.79
N GLN A 99 1.71 10.07 -16.06
CA GLN A 99 2.01 10.81 -17.31
C GLN A 99 3.50 11.13 -17.48
N ALA A 100 4.21 11.35 -16.37
CA ALA A 100 5.67 11.50 -16.38
C ALA A 100 6.41 10.17 -16.59
N GLY A 101 5.69 9.04 -16.64
CA GLY A 101 6.25 7.69 -16.79
C GLY A 101 7.10 7.26 -15.60
N LEU A 102 6.74 7.70 -14.40
CA LEU A 102 7.43 7.37 -13.15
C LEU A 102 6.75 6.23 -12.38
N LEU A 103 5.47 6.00 -12.65
CA LEU A 103 4.70 4.88 -12.12
C LEU A 103 3.67 4.39 -13.13
N ILE A 104 3.06 3.26 -12.86
CA ILE A 104 2.04 2.63 -13.71
C ILE A 104 0.83 2.32 -12.83
N ASN A 105 -0.28 3.03 -13.06
CA ASN A 105 -1.54 2.70 -12.41
C ASN A 105 -2.10 1.41 -13.03
N VAL A 106 -2.43 0.42 -12.20
CA VAL A 106 -2.93 -0.88 -12.66
C VAL A 106 -4.46 -1.01 -12.56
N VAL A 107 -5.14 0.01 -12.05
CA VAL A 107 -6.62 0.06 -12.08
C VAL A 107 -7.04 0.45 -13.49
N LYS A 108 -7.05 -0.53 -14.38
CA LYS A 108 -7.43 -0.35 -15.78
C LYS A 108 -8.60 -1.26 -16.12
N GLY A 109 -9.60 -0.72 -16.75
CA GLY A 109 -10.79 -1.48 -17.13
C GLY A 109 -11.83 -0.61 -17.80
N GLN A 110 -12.97 -1.21 -18.05
CA GLN A 110 -14.13 -0.53 -18.66
C GLN A 110 -15.42 -1.02 -18.01
N GLU A 111 -16.40 -0.16 -17.98
CA GLU A 111 -17.75 -0.55 -17.62
C GLU A 111 -18.47 -1.12 -18.85
N VAL A 112 -19.01 -2.34 -18.72
CA VAL A 112 -19.78 -3.02 -19.77
C VAL A 112 -21.05 -3.54 -19.12
N ASP A 113 -22.19 -3.08 -19.60
CA ASP A 113 -23.53 -3.47 -19.10
C ASP A 113 -23.68 -3.30 -17.56
N GLY A 114 -23.16 -2.19 -17.03
CA GLY A 114 -23.22 -1.89 -15.59
C GLY A 114 -22.27 -2.73 -14.73
N LYS A 115 -21.40 -3.54 -15.34
CA LYS A 115 -20.36 -4.33 -14.67
C LYS A 115 -18.99 -3.79 -14.99
N LEU A 116 -18.08 -3.90 -14.03
CA LEU A 116 -16.70 -3.46 -14.16
C LEU A 116 -15.82 -4.64 -14.62
N LYS A 117 -15.27 -4.53 -15.83
CA LYS A 117 -14.31 -5.50 -16.37
C LYS A 117 -12.90 -4.92 -16.29
N LEU A 118 -12.07 -5.45 -15.41
CA LEU A 118 -10.68 -5.06 -15.28
C LEU A 118 -9.79 -5.76 -16.32
N ASN A 119 -8.69 -5.08 -16.67
CA ASN A 119 -7.65 -5.57 -17.56
C ASN A 119 -6.35 -5.77 -16.77
N PHE A 120 -5.52 -6.71 -17.20
CA PHE A 120 -4.19 -6.91 -16.64
C PHE A 120 -3.17 -5.95 -17.27
N THR A 121 -2.29 -5.43 -16.43
CA THR A 121 -1.00 -4.87 -16.82
C THR A 121 0.04 -5.97 -16.70
N VAL A 122 0.80 -6.24 -17.74
CA VAL A 122 1.82 -7.29 -17.74
C VAL A 122 3.19 -6.68 -17.49
N ASP A 123 3.88 -7.12 -16.45
CA ASP A 123 5.27 -6.75 -16.24
C ASP A 123 6.16 -7.34 -17.31
N LYS A 124 6.91 -6.49 -18.00
CA LYS A 124 7.67 -6.91 -19.20
C LYS A 124 8.85 -7.84 -18.90
N LYS A 125 9.42 -7.75 -17.70
CA LYS A 125 10.58 -8.50 -17.29
C LYS A 125 10.22 -9.91 -16.80
N THR A 126 9.17 -10.00 -15.98
CA THR A 126 8.78 -11.23 -15.31
C THR A 126 7.59 -11.95 -15.94
N GLY A 127 6.79 -11.23 -16.73
CA GLY A 127 5.53 -11.73 -17.25
C GLY A 127 4.39 -11.75 -16.21
N ALA A 128 4.61 -11.23 -15.00
CA ALA A 128 3.57 -11.13 -13.97
C ALA A 128 2.40 -10.26 -14.45
N LYS A 129 1.18 -10.73 -14.23
CA LYS A 129 -0.07 -10.08 -14.61
C LYS A 129 -0.65 -9.38 -13.41
N ILE A 130 -0.64 -8.05 -13.43
CA ILE A 130 -1.00 -7.21 -12.30
C ILE A 130 -2.30 -6.47 -12.64
N THR A 131 -3.26 -6.51 -11.74
CA THR A 131 -4.48 -5.71 -11.79
C THR A 131 -4.89 -5.35 -10.35
N GLY A 132 -5.93 -4.55 -10.19
CA GLY A 132 -6.36 -4.18 -8.84
C GLY A 132 -7.54 -3.25 -8.81
N MET A 133 -7.95 -2.92 -7.59
CA MET A 133 -9.03 -2.00 -7.29
C MET A 133 -8.53 -0.88 -6.39
N LEU A 134 -8.89 0.35 -6.72
CA LEU A 134 -8.57 1.52 -5.90
C LEU A 134 -9.34 1.50 -4.57
N GLY A 135 -8.78 2.19 -3.56
CA GLY A 135 -9.48 2.52 -2.33
C GLY A 135 -10.20 3.86 -2.43
N LYS A 136 -11.30 3.99 -1.72
CA LYS A 136 -12.04 5.25 -1.57
C LYS A 136 -12.27 5.59 -0.10
N ARG A 137 -12.48 6.87 0.17
CA ARG A 137 -12.91 7.29 1.51
C ARG A 137 -14.25 6.64 1.85
N TYR A 138 -14.40 6.29 3.13
CA TYR A 138 -15.62 5.65 3.67
C TYR A 138 -15.94 4.29 3.03
N SER A 139 -14.93 3.60 2.51
CA SER A 139 -15.07 2.29 1.86
C SER A 139 -16.12 2.24 0.74
N LEU A 140 -16.25 3.35 0.03
CA LEU A 140 -17.17 3.45 -1.14
C LEU A 140 -16.71 2.61 -2.33
N GLU A 141 -15.49 2.07 -2.30
CA GLU A 141 -14.99 1.12 -3.30
C GLU A 141 -15.77 -0.21 -3.30
N LYS A 142 -16.46 -0.57 -2.23
CA LYS A 142 -17.24 -1.80 -2.13
C LYS A 142 -18.24 -1.95 -3.28
N GLU A 143 -18.89 -0.86 -3.69
CA GLU A 143 -19.83 -0.86 -4.82
C GLU A 143 -19.16 -1.29 -6.13
N TYR A 144 -17.86 -1.03 -6.30
CA TYR A 144 -17.12 -1.47 -7.48
C TYR A 144 -16.80 -2.95 -7.43
N TYR A 145 -16.47 -3.49 -6.25
CA TYR A 145 -16.25 -4.92 -6.07
C TYR A 145 -17.52 -5.72 -6.37
N GLU A 146 -18.70 -5.24 -5.96
CA GLU A 146 -19.98 -5.87 -6.23
C GLU A 146 -20.33 -5.90 -7.74
N LYS A 147 -19.78 -4.97 -8.51
CA LYS A 147 -19.94 -4.90 -9.97
C LYS A 147 -18.83 -5.60 -10.75
N LEU A 148 -17.81 -6.11 -10.05
CA LEU A 148 -16.63 -6.68 -10.71
C LEU A 148 -16.98 -7.97 -11.45
N VAL A 149 -16.55 -8.05 -12.71
CA VAL A 149 -16.58 -9.32 -13.47
C VAL A 149 -15.41 -10.16 -13.01
N LEU A 150 -15.67 -11.21 -12.25
CA LEU A 150 -14.63 -12.07 -11.68
C LEU A 150 -14.09 -13.10 -12.68
N GLU A 151 -14.96 -13.61 -13.56
CA GLU A 151 -14.66 -14.75 -14.44
C GLU A 151 -13.42 -14.51 -15.32
N ASN A 152 -13.33 -13.35 -15.96
CA ASN A 152 -12.18 -13.03 -16.83
C ASN A 152 -10.86 -12.91 -16.06
N LEU A 153 -10.92 -12.56 -14.77
CA LEU A 153 -9.75 -12.46 -13.90
C LEU A 153 -9.33 -13.83 -13.37
N GLU A 154 -10.30 -14.66 -13.02
CA GLU A 154 -10.07 -15.99 -12.44
C GLU A 154 -9.57 -17.01 -13.46
N GLN A 155 -10.06 -16.94 -14.71
CA GLN A 155 -9.65 -17.85 -15.81
C GLN A 155 -8.30 -17.50 -16.45
N GLU A 156 -7.81 -16.27 -16.22
CA GLU A 156 -6.51 -15.84 -16.77
C GLU A 156 -5.37 -16.70 -16.23
N GLN A 157 -4.45 -17.09 -17.14
CA GLN A 157 -3.33 -17.99 -16.82
C GLN A 157 -2.05 -17.20 -16.49
N GLY A 158 -1.11 -17.83 -15.80
CA GLY A 158 0.18 -17.26 -15.41
C GLY A 158 0.22 -16.75 -14.00
N TYR A 159 1.29 -16.06 -13.62
CA TYR A 159 1.44 -15.48 -12.30
C TYR A 159 0.61 -14.21 -12.18
N LYS A 160 -0.35 -14.21 -11.27
CA LYS A 160 -1.32 -13.13 -11.12
C LYS A 160 -1.21 -12.45 -9.77
N ILE A 161 -1.22 -11.10 -9.78
CA ILE A 161 -1.21 -10.24 -8.60
C ILE A 161 -2.46 -9.37 -8.62
N PHE A 162 -3.23 -9.40 -7.53
CA PHE A 162 -4.36 -8.51 -7.30
C PHE A 162 -3.99 -7.47 -6.24
N MET A 163 -3.99 -6.19 -6.61
CA MET A 163 -3.74 -5.09 -5.67
C MET A 163 -5.07 -4.57 -5.13
N LEU A 164 -5.14 -4.34 -3.82
CA LEU A 164 -6.33 -3.80 -3.16
C LEU A 164 -5.97 -2.83 -2.05
N HIS A 165 -6.85 -1.84 -1.84
CA HIS A 165 -6.71 -0.90 -0.73
C HIS A 165 -8.02 -0.86 0.07
N SER A 166 -8.26 -1.93 0.82
CA SER A 166 -9.48 -2.16 1.59
C SER A 166 -9.25 -3.20 2.68
N GLY A 167 -10.05 -3.15 3.74
CA GLY A 167 -10.07 -4.19 4.76
C GLY A 167 -10.85 -5.42 4.30
N ILE A 168 -10.42 -6.60 4.72
CA ILE A 168 -11.09 -7.89 4.49
C ILE A 168 -11.70 -8.37 5.80
N ASP A 169 -12.99 -8.73 5.80
CA ASP A 169 -13.75 -9.11 7.00
C ASP A 169 -13.06 -10.24 7.78
N GLU A 170 -12.60 -11.26 7.08
CA GLU A 170 -11.94 -12.43 7.65
C GLU A 170 -10.56 -12.14 8.24
N LEU A 171 -10.00 -10.97 7.95
CA LEU A 171 -8.66 -10.55 8.42
C LEU A 171 -8.71 -9.35 9.35
N LYS A 172 -9.89 -8.88 9.70
CA LYS A 172 -10.12 -7.71 10.53
C LYS A 172 -9.47 -7.86 11.91
N PRO A 173 -8.63 -6.88 12.35
CA PRO A 173 -8.04 -6.92 13.67
C PRO A 173 -9.10 -6.80 14.78
N GLU A 174 -8.93 -7.55 15.86
CA GLU A 174 -9.85 -7.52 17.02
C GLU A 174 -9.95 -6.14 17.68
N ASP A 175 -8.85 -5.40 17.69
CA ASP A 175 -8.76 -4.06 18.27
C ASP A 175 -9.19 -2.92 17.32
N GLN A 176 -9.59 -3.25 16.10
CA GLN A 176 -10.00 -2.29 15.06
C GLN A 176 -11.41 -2.56 14.53
N GLN A 177 -12.35 -2.90 15.41
CA GLN A 177 -13.72 -3.28 15.03
C GLN A 177 -14.52 -2.19 14.29
N ASN A 178 -14.10 -0.93 14.38
CA ASN A 178 -14.75 0.18 13.68
C ASN A 178 -14.32 0.37 12.22
N ILE A 179 -13.29 -0.33 11.75
CA ILE A 179 -12.89 -0.26 10.34
C ILE A 179 -13.96 -0.92 9.49
N ILE A 180 -14.37 -0.23 8.44
CA ILE A 180 -15.27 -0.78 7.43
C ILE A 180 -14.46 -1.75 6.55
N THR A 181 -14.94 -2.97 6.43
CA THR A 181 -14.31 -4.06 5.69
C THR A 181 -15.29 -4.69 4.72
N GLN A 182 -14.81 -5.56 3.86
CA GLN A 182 -15.62 -6.30 2.90
C GLN A 182 -15.30 -7.79 2.96
N PRO A 183 -16.26 -8.67 2.66
CA PRO A 183 -16.00 -10.10 2.64
C PRO A 183 -15.02 -10.45 1.52
N ILE A 184 -14.12 -11.39 1.80
CA ILE A 184 -13.13 -11.87 0.81
C ILE A 184 -13.79 -12.43 -0.46
N SER A 185 -15.04 -12.90 -0.36
CA SER A 185 -15.80 -13.42 -1.50
C SER A 185 -16.06 -12.41 -2.63
N LEU A 186 -15.85 -11.12 -2.37
CA LEU A 186 -15.90 -10.08 -3.40
C LEU A 186 -14.60 -9.97 -4.21
N LEU A 187 -13.52 -10.59 -3.76
CA LEU A 187 -12.25 -10.61 -4.47
C LEU A 187 -12.23 -11.76 -5.49
N PRO A 188 -11.58 -11.56 -6.67
CA PRO A 188 -11.38 -12.66 -7.60
C PRO A 188 -10.47 -13.73 -7.00
N LYS A 189 -10.78 -15.01 -7.25
CA LYS A 189 -9.99 -16.17 -6.82
C LYS A 189 -8.84 -16.46 -7.80
N ASN A 190 -8.02 -17.45 -7.46
CA ASN A 190 -6.96 -18.01 -8.30
C ASN A 190 -5.85 -16.99 -8.67
N PHE A 191 -5.58 -16.04 -7.78
CA PHE A 191 -4.38 -15.19 -7.85
C PHE A 191 -3.27 -15.79 -6.97
N ASN A 192 -2.02 -15.57 -7.36
CA ASN A 192 -0.86 -16.03 -6.59
C ASN A 192 -0.62 -15.14 -5.38
N TYR A 193 -0.84 -13.82 -5.55
CA TYR A 193 -0.56 -12.82 -4.53
C TYR A 193 -1.62 -11.73 -4.50
N TYR A 194 -2.07 -11.37 -3.29
CA TYR A 194 -2.97 -10.24 -3.05
C TYR A 194 -2.19 -9.19 -2.28
N ALA A 195 -1.86 -8.10 -2.96
CA ALA A 195 -1.12 -6.98 -2.40
C ALA A 195 -2.10 -5.98 -1.77
N ALA A 196 -2.31 -6.09 -0.46
CA ALA A 196 -3.29 -5.31 0.27
C ALA A 196 -2.68 -4.09 0.98
N GLY A 197 -3.49 -3.04 1.17
CA GLY A 197 -3.21 -1.85 1.98
C GLY A 197 -4.44 -1.42 2.76
N HIS A 198 -4.43 -0.21 3.34
CA HIS A 198 -5.52 0.43 4.09
C HIS A 198 -5.56 0.06 5.59
N VAL A 199 -5.42 -1.19 5.93
CA VAL A 199 -5.37 -1.60 7.34
C VAL A 199 -3.90 -1.58 7.77
N HIS A 200 -3.57 -0.74 8.74
CA HIS A 200 -2.18 -0.53 9.19
C HIS A 200 -1.71 -1.69 10.09
N ILE A 201 -1.71 -2.89 9.53
CA ILE A 201 -1.22 -4.12 10.19
C ILE A 201 -0.15 -4.79 9.33
N VAL A 202 0.77 -5.47 9.97
CA VAL A 202 1.72 -6.36 9.29
C VAL A 202 1.15 -7.77 9.39
N LYS A 203 0.69 -8.31 8.28
CA LYS A 203 0.05 -9.64 8.26
C LYS A 203 0.23 -10.31 6.91
N GLU A 204 0.56 -11.58 6.97
CA GLU A 204 0.52 -12.49 5.82
C GLU A 204 -0.34 -13.71 6.15
N THR A 205 -1.11 -14.18 5.19
CA THR A 205 -1.98 -15.33 5.37
C THR A 205 -2.35 -15.97 4.03
N LYS A 206 -2.79 -17.22 4.09
CA LYS A 206 -3.40 -17.93 2.97
C LYS A 206 -4.81 -18.33 3.35
N ILE A 207 -5.75 -18.11 2.45
CA ILE A 207 -7.15 -18.53 2.60
C ILE A 207 -7.47 -19.45 1.43
N ASP A 208 -8.27 -20.49 1.68
CA ASP A 208 -8.63 -21.47 0.65
C ASP A 208 -9.30 -20.81 -0.58
N GLY A 209 -8.84 -21.18 -1.77
CA GLY A 209 -9.25 -20.57 -3.03
C GLY A 209 -8.57 -19.24 -3.36
N TYR A 210 -7.76 -18.70 -2.45
CA TYR A 210 -6.95 -17.49 -2.64
C TYR A 210 -5.47 -17.82 -2.44
N GLY A 211 -4.60 -17.03 -3.07
CA GLY A 211 -3.16 -17.16 -2.87
C GLY A 211 -2.70 -16.49 -1.57
N LEU A 212 -1.48 -16.01 -1.58
CA LEU A 212 -0.91 -15.31 -0.44
C LEU A 212 -1.48 -13.88 -0.35
N ILE A 213 -2.12 -13.56 0.78
CA ILE A 213 -2.66 -12.23 1.08
C ILE A 213 -1.72 -11.53 2.06
N VAL A 214 -1.25 -10.35 1.71
CA VAL A 214 -0.25 -9.62 2.50
C VAL A 214 -0.69 -8.17 2.73
N TYR A 215 -0.68 -7.76 4.00
CA TYR A 215 -0.74 -6.38 4.46
C TYR A 215 0.64 -6.01 4.99
N PRO A 216 1.39 -5.10 4.38
CA PRO A 216 2.73 -4.73 4.84
C PRO A 216 2.71 -3.80 6.05
N GLY A 217 1.56 -3.24 6.40
CA GLY A 217 1.44 -2.13 7.33
C GLY A 217 1.91 -0.81 6.73
N PRO A 218 1.89 0.27 7.51
CA PRO A 218 2.35 1.57 7.04
C PRO A 218 3.87 1.55 6.87
N LEU A 219 4.35 2.23 5.82
CA LEU A 219 5.79 2.32 5.59
C LEU A 219 6.52 3.05 6.74
N PHE A 220 5.83 4.00 7.35
CA PHE A 220 6.17 4.60 8.65
C PHE A 220 4.86 4.93 9.39
N PRO A 221 4.77 4.67 10.72
CA PRO A 221 3.56 4.99 11.50
C PRO A 221 3.13 6.44 11.34
N ASN A 222 1.81 6.68 11.17
CA ASN A 222 1.27 7.99 10.80
C ASN A 222 0.84 8.86 11.99
N SER A 223 0.88 8.29 13.18
CA SER A 223 0.51 8.95 14.44
C SER A 223 1.37 8.44 15.59
N PHE A 224 1.39 9.18 16.69
CA PHE A 224 2.07 8.73 17.92
C PHE A 224 1.48 7.42 18.45
N SER A 225 0.17 7.24 18.36
CA SER A 225 -0.50 6.00 18.78
C SER A 225 -0.04 4.79 17.95
N GLU A 226 0.06 4.95 16.62
CA GLU A 226 0.60 3.91 15.75
C GLU A 226 2.08 3.66 16.02
N LEU A 227 2.85 4.73 16.23
CA LEU A 227 4.27 4.64 16.53
C LEU A 227 4.50 3.88 17.87
N GLU A 228 3.66 4.14 18.86
CA GLU A 228 3.68 3.44 20.15
C GLU A 228 3.32 1.95 20.00
N LYS A 229 2.38 1.62 19.12
CA LYS A 229 1.89 0.26 18.87
C LYS A 229 2.84 -0.55 18.00
N LEU A 230 3.31 0.02 16.89
CA LEU A 230 4.10 -0.67 15.87
C LEU A 230 5.61 -0.54 16.08
N GLY A 231 6.07 0.53 16.75
CA GLY A 231 7.48 0.84 16.95
C GLY A 231 8.20 1.30 15.68
N THR A 232 7.94 0.67 14.56
CA THR A 232 8.51 0.99 13.25
C THR A 232 7.52 0.60 12.15
N GLY A 233 7.73 1.13 10.95
CA GLY A 233 7.05 0.68 9.75
C GLY A 233 7.96 -0.22 8.90
N GLY A 234 7.47 -0.60 7.73
CA GLY A 234 8.24 -1.46 6.83
C GLY A 234 7.47 -1.87 5.58
N PHE A 235 8.03 -2.82 4.87
CA PHE A 235 7.48 -3.36 3.64
C PHE A 235 7.96 -4.80 3.42
N TYR A 236 7.35 -5.50 2.49
CA TYR A 236 7.79 -6.86 2.12
C TYR A 236 8.64 -6.85 0.86
N ILE A 237 9.67 -7.71 0.83
CA ILE A 237 10.28 -8.22 -0.38
C ILE A 237 9.84 -9.67 -0.53
N VAL A 238 9.31 -10.00 -1.70
CA VAL A 238 8.80 -11.32 -2.03
C VAL A 238 9.71 -11.93 -3.08
N GLU A 239 10.31 -13.06 -2.78
CA GLU A 239 11.17 -13.81 -3.68
C GLU A 239 10.63 -15.25 -3.79
N ASP A 240 10.22 -15.65 -4.99
CA ASP A 240 9.64 -16.99 -5.27
C ASP A 240 8.51 -17.35 -4.27
N ASP A 241 7.51 -16.49 -4.14
CA ASP A 241 6.35 -16.61 -3.23
C ASP A 241 6.68 -16.63 -1.73
N LYS A 242 7.89 -16.27 -1.34
CA LYS A 242 8.31 -16.15 0.05
C LYS A 242 8.43 -14.68 0.44
N PRO A 243 7.49 -14.13 1.20
CA PRO A 243 7.57 -12.78 1.71
C PRO A 243 8.57 -12.69 2.86
N THR A 244 9.37 -11.65 2.85
CA THR A 244 10.26 -11.27 3.95
C THR A 244 9.98 -9.83 4.30
N TRP A 245 9.60 -9.57 5.54
CA TRP A 245 9.32 -8.21 6.00
C TRP A 245 10.61 -7.46 6.35
N HIS A 246 10.75 -6.25 5.82
CA HIS A 246 11.89 -5.37 6.04
C HIS A 246 11.44 -4.13 6.82
N SER A 247 11.93 -3.98 8.05
CA SER A 247 11.65 -2.80 8.87
C SER A 247 12.38 -1.57 8.33
N ILE A 248 11.72 -0.42 8.40
CA ILE A 248 12.28 0.89 8.05
C ILE A 248 12.43 1.70 9.33
N GLN A 249 13.64 1.74 9.85
CA GLN A 249 13.96 2.55 11.02
C GLN A 249 14.41 3.95 10.59
N VAL A 250 13.65 4.97 10.98
CA VAL A 250 14.01 6.38 10.77
C VAL A 250 14.62 6.98 12.03
N TYR A 251 14.00 6.70 13.18
CA TYR A 251 14.48 7.11 14.51
C TYR A 251 14.36 5.95 15.49
N ASN A 252 15.10 6.03 16.58
CA ASN A 252 14.89 5.15 17.73
C ASN A 252 13.64 5.59 18.48
N VAL A 253 12.72 4.67 18.71
CA VAL A 253 11.49 4.90 19.45
C VAL A 253 11.62 4.31 20.84
N HIS A 254 11.44 5.14 21.87
CA HIS A 254 11.42 4.72 23.25
C HIS A 254 10.04 4.97 23.86
N LYS A 255 9.42 3.91 24.36
CA LYS A 255 8.15 4.00 25.06
C LYS A 255 8.42 4.15 26.56
N ILE A 256 7.95 5.24 27.14
CA ILE A 256 8.01 5.47 28.58
C ILE A 256 6.59 5.29 29.14
N ILE A 257 6.45 4.31 30.03
CA ILE A 257 5.18 4.07 30.73
C ILE A 257 5.35 4.53 32.18
N MET A 258 4.52 5.50 32.58
CA MET A 258 4.51 6.00 33.94
C MET A 258 3.13 5.74 34.59
N ASP A 259 3.15 5.15 35.78
CA ASP A 259 1.95 5.06 36.60
C ASP A 259 1.70 6.40 37.27
N CYS A 260 0.69 7.12 36.78
CA CYS A 260 0.26 8.42 37.31
C CYS A 260 -0.97 8.29 38.22
N SER A 261 -1.37 7.06 38.58
CA SER A 261 -2.45 6.85 39.52
C SER A 261 -2.11 7.48 40.87
N GLN A 262 -3.04 8.28 41.44
CA GLN A 262 -2.87 9.00 42.70
C GLN A 262 -1.79 10.10 42.74
N LYS A 263 -1.30 10.54 41.56
CA LYS A 263 -0.34 11.63 41.44
C LYS A 263 -1.04 12.89 40.93
N ASN A 264 -0.62 14.05 41.42
CA ASN A 264 -1.02 15.33 40.84
C ASN A 264 -0.07 15.75 39.72
N THR A 265 -0.43 16.83 38.99
CA THR A 265 0.34 17.28 37.82
C THR A 265 1.80 17.60 38.16
N GLU A 266 2.08 18.17 39.33
CA GLU A 266 3.43 18.54 39.78
C GLU A 266 4.32 17.32 40.12
N GLN A 267 3.72 16.15 40.34
CA GLN A 267 4.41 14.90 40.63
C GLN A 267 4.68 14.07 39.38
N VAL A 268 4.15 14.48 38.25
CA VAL A 268 4.32 13.79 36.96
C VAL A 268 5.31 14.52 36.05
N TYR A 269 5.47 15.81 36.27
CA TYR A 269 6.48 16.64 35.61
C TYR A 269 7.62 16.88 36.60
#